data_41def4ef350783b13a8ab9d527353175
#
_entry.id   41def4ef350783b13a8ab9d527353175
#
_cell.length_a   1.000
_cell.length_b   1.000
_cell.length_c   1.000
_cell.angle_alpha   90.00
_cell.angle_beta   90.00
_cell.angle_gamma   90.00
#
_symmetry.space_group_name_H-M   'P 1'
#
loop_
_entity.id
_entity.type
_entity.pdbx_description
1 polymer ?
#
loop_
_entity_poly.entity_id
_entity_poly.type
_entity_poly.pdbx_seq_one_letter_code
_entity_poly.pdbx_strand_id
1 'polypeptide(L)'
;MRSGKVFRADGLAHLSDRARAEIGELGIGTVIDLRDIGERAKLPDALDGLDIRHIELPVFDDHFFPSRPLSREEMKAAAEATGMDLSDRSLSRIYDLMITHFGHRLAAAVDLIAEHCSEGVVFHCSAGKDRTGVIGAFLLDLLGVGRQEIIDEYAITSTHLSGGFLEAITRNFSDAGISGNLAATATAAPPDLMHEVLDRIEAEHGTASAKDGGQPGGVEAYLLAHGMAPATPERLRQRLLESESNRGSDRG
;
A
#
# COMPACT_ATOMS: atom_id res chain seq x y z
N MET A 1 -12.62 -11.50 -9.91
CA MET A 1 -11.28 -11.73 -9.28
C MET A 1 -11.41 -12.89 -8.30
N ARG A 2 -10.42 -13.75 -8.20
CA ARG A 2 -10.40 -14.85 -7.21
C ARG A 2 -10.24 -14.25 -5.82
N SER A 3 -11.19 -14.53 -4.92
CA SER A 3 -11.11 -14.11 -3.53
C SER A 3 -10.11 -14.95 -2.74
N GLY A 4 -9.69 -14.44 -1.56
CA GLY A 4 -8.84 -15.19 -0.64
C GLY A 4 -7.39 -15.38 -1.11
N LYS A 5 -6.87 -14.53 -2.00
CA LYS A 5 -5.51 -14.61 -2.51
C LYS A 5 -4.64 -13.43 -2.14
N VAL A 6 -5.20 -12.23 -2.17
CA VAL A 6 -4.50 -11.00 -1.81
C VAL A 6 -5.33 -10.25 -0.80
N PHE A 7 -4.72 -9.87 0.30
CA PHE A 7 -5.34 -9.17 1.41
C PHE A 7 -4.55 -7.92 1.74
N ARG A 8 -5.24 -6.88 2.15
CA ARG A 8 -4.63 -5.68 2.73
C ARG A 8 -5.08 -5.52 4.18
N ALA A 9 -4.19 -5.02 5.03
CA ALA A 9 -4.44 -4.84 6.45
C ALA A 9 -3.76 -3.58 7.00
N ASP A 10 -4.15 -3.18 8.22
CA ASP A 10 -3.36 -2.35 9.11
C ASP A 10 -2.25 -3.18 9.79
N GLY A 11 -1.46 -2.54 10.68
CA GLY A 11 -0.35 -3.20 11.36
C GLY A 11 -0.78 -4.39 12.22
N LEU A 12 -0.04 -5.47 12.15
CA LEU A 12 -0.38 -6.77 12.74
C LEU A 12 0.13 -6.95 14.18
N ALA A 13 0.52 -5.85 14.86
CA ALA A 13 1.08 -5.90 16.21
C ALA A 13 0.09 -6.37 17.30
N HIS A 14 -1.21 -6.20 17.07
CA HIS A 14 -2.27 -6.47 18.07
C HIS A 14 -3.22 -7.57 17.62
N LEU A 15 -2.72 -8.58 16.92
CA LEU A 15 -3.54 -9.74 16.54
C LEU A 15 -4.02 -10.49 17.76
N SER A 16 -5.34 -10.65 17.90
CA SER A 16 -5.93 -11.55 18.88
C SER A 16 -5.65 -13.01 18.50
N ASP A 17 -5.76 -13.93 19.48
CA ASP A 17 -5.63 -15.37 19.21
C ASP A 17 -6.60 -15.84 18.12
N ARG A 18 -7.81 -15.28 18.10
CA ARG A 18 -8.80 -15.54 17.05
C ARG A 18 -8.31 -15.06 15.68
N ALA A 19 -7.82 -13.84 15.57
CA ALA A 19 -7.30 -13.31 14.31
C ALA A 19 -6.08 -14.12 13.81
N ARG A 20 -5.22 -14.57 14.72
CA ARG A 20 -4.09 -15.44 14.39
C ARG A 20 -4.55 -16.80 13.82
N ALA A 21 -5.60 -17.39 14.39
CA ALA A 21 -6.19 -18.62 13.87
C ALA A 21 -6.83 -18.39 12.49
N GLU A 22 -7.57 -17.30 12.31
CA GLU A 22 -8.19 -16.93 11.04
C GLU A 22 -7.16 -16.72 9.91
N ILE A 23 -6.00 -16.14 10.21
CA ILE A 23 -4.88 -16.01 9.25
C ILE A 23 -4.46 -17.39 8.73
N GLY A 24 -4.33 -18.37 9.61
CA GLY A 24 -4.01 -19.75 9.23
C GLY A 24 -5.11 -20.40 8.37
N GLU A 25 -6.39 -20.22 8.76
CA GLU A 25 -7.54 -20.76 8.02
C GLU A 25 -7.69 -20.14 6.63
N LEU A 26 -7.34 -18.87 6.45
CA LEU A 26 -7.33 -18.18 5.16
C LEU A 26 -6.20 -18.65 4.23
N GLY A 27 -5.28 -19.49 4.73
CA GLY A 27 -4.15 -19.98 3.94
C GLY A 27 -3.15 -18.89 3.55
N ILE A 28 -2.98 -17.89 4.43
CA ILE A 28 -2.00 -16.82 4.23
C ILE A 28 -0.62 -17.38 4.52
N GLY A 29 0.21 -17.49 3.49
CA GLY A 29 1.58 -17.97 3.58
C GLY A 29 2.64 -16.87 3.61
N THR A 30 2.28 -15.63 3.27
CA THR A 30 3.22 -14.52 3.21
C THR A 30 2.60 -13.22 3.74
N VAL A 31 3.38 -12.49 4.55
CA VAL A 31 3.12 -11.12 4.99
C VAL A 31 4.21 -10.21 4.44
N ILE A 32 3.82 -9.11 3.78
CA ILE A 32 4.72 -8.06 3.29
C ILE A 32 4.50 -6.82 4.13
N ASP A 33 5.47 -6.47 4.95
CA ASP A 33 5.45 -5.30 5.82
C ASP A 33 6.11 -4.10 5.13
N LEU A 34 5.30 -3.08 4.84
CA LEU A 34 5.70 -1.87 4.11
C LEU A 34 6.22 -0.75 5.04
N ARG A 35 6.30 -1.01 6.33
CA ARG A 35 6.70 -0.04 7.36
C ARG A 35 8.21 0.15 7.40
N ASP A 36 8.65 1.32 7.81
CA ASP A 36 10.06 1.58 8.09
C ASP A 36 10.54 0.84 9.37
N ILE A 37 11.85 0.82 9.57
CA ILE A 37 12.48 0.12 10.70
C ILE A 37 12.02 0.68 12.05
N GLY A 38 11.79 2.00 12.14
CA GLY A 38 11.35 2.66 13.36
C GLY A 38 9.92 2.30 13.76
N GLU A 39 9.01 2.19 12.77
CA GLU A 39 7.64 1.74 12.97
C GLU A 39 7.61 0.28 13.45
N ARG A 40 8.37 -0.61 12.78
CA ARG A 40 8.46 -2.04 13.14
C ARG A 40 9.06 -2.26 14.52
N ALA A 41 10.10 -1.52 14.87
CA ALA A 41 10.74 -1.63 16.18
C ALA A 41 9.80 -1.22 17.33
N LYS A 42 8.90 -0.26 17.10
CA LYS A 42 7.91 0.18 18.09
C LYS A 42 6.73 -0.78 18.24
N LEU A 43 6.26 -1.32 17.13
CA LEU A 43 5.09 -2.18 17.06
C LEU A 43 5.38 -3.39 16.14
N PRO A 44 6.18 -4.36 16.59
CA PRO A 44 6.48 -5.54 15.78
C PRO A 44 5.20 -6.36 15.52
N ASP A 45 5.14 -7.01 14.35
CA ASP A 45 4.01 -7.86 14.02
C ASP A 45 3.97 -9.11 14.91
N ALA A 46 2.78 -9.46 15.37
CA ALA A 46 2.55 -10.59 16.26
C ALA A 46 2.40 -11.91 15.48
N LEU A 47 3.42 -12.27 14.68
CA LEU A 47 3.41 -13.46 13.81
C LEU A 47 4.10 -14.69 14.41
N ASP A 48 4.63 -14.60 15.63
CA ASP A 48 5.34 -15.69 16.28
C ASP A 48 4.50 -16.97 16.34
N GLY A 49 5.10 -18.10 15.93
CA GLY A 49 4.45 -19.42 15.92
C GLY A 49 3.47 -19.64 14.76
N LEU A 50 3.32 -18.71 13.84
CA LEU A 50 2.63 -18.91 12.56
C LEU A 50 3.65 -19.35 11.50
N ASP A 51 3.25 -20.29 10.65
CA ASP A 51 4.06 -20.72 9.49
C ASP A 51 3.88 -19.74 8.33
N ILE A 52 4.42 -18.53 8.49
CA ILE A 52 4.27 -17.41 7.57
C ILE A 52 5.65 -16.86 7.21
N ARG A 53 5.87 -16.64 5.92
CA ARG A 53 7.02 -15.86 5.44
C ARG A 53 6.78 -14.38 5.71
N HIS A 54 7.59 -13.76 6.55
CA HIS A 54 7.56 -12.33 6.80
C HIS A 54 8.62 -11.63 5.94
N ILE A 55 8.19 -10.72 5.06
CA ILE A 55 9.04 -9.96 4.15
C ILE A 55 8.96 -8.49 4.55
N GLU A 56 10.09 -7.92 4.93
CA GLU A 56 10.21 -6.50 5.23
C GLU A 56 10.57 -5.73 3.95
N LEU A 57 9.66 -4.88 3.48
CA LEU A 57 9.84 -4.03 2.31
C LEU A 57 9.42 -2.59 2.63
N PRO A 58 10.23 -1.81 3.34
CA PRO A 58 9.89 -0.43 3.66
C PRO A 58 9.70 0.38 2.38
N VAL A 59 8.55 1.06 2.26
CA VAL A 59 8.30 1.97 1.15
C VAL A 59 9.11 3.25 1.34
N PHE A 60 9.14 3.78 2.56
CA PHE A 60 9.94 4.96 2.89
C PHE A 60 11.26 4.57 3.53
N ASP A 61 12.30 5.35 3.27
CA ASP A 61 13.57 5.23 3.97
C ASP A 61 13.45 5.80 5.40
N ASP A 62 14.31 5.33 6.31
CA ASP A 62 14.32 5.71 7.74
C ASP A 62 14.46 7.23 7.96
N HIS A 63 14.98 7.95 6.97
CA HIS A 63 15.12 9.41 7.02
C HIS A 63 13.83 10.15 6.70
N PHE A 64 12.85 9.51 6.06
CA PHE A 64 11.62 10.15 5.63
C PHE A 64 10.64 10.38 6.80
N PHE A 65 10.51 9.39 7.69
CA PHE A 65 9.77 9.48 8.94
C PHE A 65 10.68 9.19 10.13
N PRO A 66 11.53 10.17 10.52
CA PRO A 66 12.45 9.95 11.63
C PRO A 66 11.68 9.64 12.91
N SER A 67 12.24 8.75 13.72
CA SER A 67 11.65 8.29 14.99
C SER A 67 11.46 9.39 16.03
N ARG A 68 12.02 10.61 15.79
CA ARG A 68 11.85 11.84 16.59
C ARG A 68 11.64 13.05 15.67
N PRO A 69 11.04 14.14 16.16
CA PRO A 69 11.00 15.39 15.42
C PRO A 69 12.43 15.85 15.07
N LEU A 70 12.66 16.17 13.80
CA LEU A 70 13.92 16.77 13.35
C LEU A 70 13.94 18.26 13.69
N SER A 71 15.10 18.78 14.06
CA SER A 71 15.36 20.22 14.10
C SER A 71 15.27 20.82 12.69
N ARG A 72 15.14 22.14 12.60
CA ARG A 72 15.10 22.84 11.32
C ARG A 72 16.35 22.60 10.46
N GLU A 73 17.51 22.52 11.11
CA GLU A 73 18.79 22.25 10.46
C GLU A 73 18.86 20.80 9.95
N GLU A 74 18.41 19.84 10.75
CA GLU A 74 18.33 18.44 10.34
C GLU A 74 17.35 18.23 9.17
N MET A 75 16.19 18.90 9.19
CA MET A 75 15.25 18.88 8.05
C MET A 75 15.87 19.46 6.78
N LYS A 76 16.61 20.57 6.92
CA LYS A 76 17.31 21.18 5.78
C LYS A 76 18.39 20.25 5.23
N ALA A 77 19.20 19.67 6.10
CA ALA A 77 20.25 18.72 5.70
C ALA A 77 19.65 17.47 5.03
N ALA A 78 18.54 16.94 5.53
CA ALA A 78 17.83 15.83 4.94
C ALA A 78 17.26 16.19 3.56
N ALA A 79 16.68 17.39 3.42
CA ALA A 79 16.18 17.88 2.13
C ALA A 79 17.31 18.07 1.11
N GLU A 80 18.45 18.60 1.52
CA GLU A 80 19.64 18.75 0.67
C GLU A 80 20.22 17.39 0.24
N ALA A 81 20.29 16.43 1.16
CA ALA A 81 20.83 15.10 0.89
C ALA A 81 19.94 14.25 -0.01
N THR A 82 18.62 14.39 0.11
CA THR A 82 17.63 13.59 -0.63
C THR A 82 17.04 14.30 -1.84
N GLY A 83 17.22 15.61 -1.96
CA GLY A 83 16.53 16.44 -2.95
C GLY A 83 15.02 16.62 -2.68
N MET A 84 14.54 16.19 -1.50
CA MET A 84 13.13 16.22 -1.14
C MET A 84 12.83 17.40 -0.22
N ASP A 85 11.80 18.18 -0.55
CA ASP A 85 11.25 19.16 0.39
C ASP A 85 10.29 18.46 1.38
N LEU A 86 10.76 18.33 2.62
CA LEU A 86 10.02 17.70 3.73
C LEU A 86 9.32 18.74 4.63
N SER A 87 9.28 20.01 4.24
CA SER A 87 8.64 21.09 5.01
C SER A 87 7.11 21.01 4.95
N ASP A 88 6.55 20.61 3.80
CA ASP A 88 5.13 20.35 3.63
C ASP A 88 4.84 18.88 3.94
N ARG A 89 4.01 18.64 4.97
CA ARG A 89 3.56 17.33 5.43
C ARG A 89 2.08 17.08 5.14
N SER A 90 1.51 17.78 4.17
CA SER A 90 0.17 17.49 3.68
C SER A 90 0.12 16.06 3.11
N LEU A 91 -1.05 15.44 3.17
CA LEU A 91 -1.22 14.09 2.59
C LEU A 91 -0.91 14.10 1.09
N SER A 92 -1.37 15.09 0.34
CA SER A 92 -1.07 15.24 -1.09
C SER A 92 0.44 15.24 -1.34
N ARG A 93 1.21 15.99 -0.53
CA ARG A 93 2.67 16.02 -0.65
C ARG A 93 3.32 14.68 -0.32
N ILE A 94 2.84 13.97 0.69
CA ILE A 94 3.36 12.64 1.07
C ILE A 94 3.14 11.64 -0.08
N TYR A 95 1.97 11.65 -0.71
CA TYR A 95 1.67 10.79 -1.86
C TYR A 95 2.52 11.16 -3.08
N ASP A 96 2.66 12.46 -3.34
CA ASP A 96 3.55 12.98 -4.36
C ASP A 96 4.99 12.47 -4.21
N LEU A 97 5.56 12.60 -3.01
CA LEU A 97 6.88 12.09 -2.70
C LEU A 97 6.97 10.57 -2.83
N MET A 98 5.93 9.84 -2.44
CA MET A 98 5.86 8.38 -2.55
C MET A 98 6.01 7.93 -4.00
N ILE A 99 5.23 8.49 -4.91
CA ILE A 99 5.27 8.10 -6.32
C ILE A 99 6.50 8.66 -7.06
N THR A 100 7.05 9.80 -6.63
CA THR A 100 8.20 10.42 -7.30
C THR A 100 9.53 9.77 -6.90
N HIS A 101 9.72 9.47 -5.62
CA HIS A 101 11.03 9.05 -5.11
C HIS A 101 11.09 7.58 -4.73
N PHE A 102 9.95 6.95 -4.44
CA PHE A 102 9.89 5.57 -3.95
C PHE A 102 9.19 4.61 -4.92
N GLY A 103 9.03 4.99 -6.18
CA GLY A 103 8.40 4.16 -7.21
C GLY A 103 9.01 2.76 -7.32
N HIS A 104 10.34 2.63 -7.14
CA HIS A 104 11.03 1.34 -7.15
C HIS A 104 10.60 0.42 -6.00
N ARG A 105 10.23 0.99 -4.83
CA ARG A 105 9.68 0.21 -3.70
C ARG A 105 8.25 -0.22 -3.97
N LEU A 106 7.45 0.64 -4.60
CA LEU A 106 6.09 0.31 -5.01
C LEU A 106 6.11 -0.80 -6.08
N ALA A 107 7.00 -0.72 -7.06
CA ALA A 107 7.20 -1.75 -8.07
C ALA A 107 7.61 -3.10 -7.45
N ALA A 108 8.59 -3.09 -6.53
CA ALA A 108 9.02 -4.28 -5.82
C ALA A 108 7.90 -4.91 -4.98
N ALA A 109 7.02 -4.09 -4.35
CA ALA A 109 5.87 -4.62 -3.62
C ALA A 109 4.88 -5.35 -4.54
N VAL A 110 4.60 -4.79 -5.72
CA VAL A 110 3.74 -5.41 -6.73
C VAL A 110 4.35 -6.73 -7.23
N ASP A 111 5.66 -6.78 -7.46
CA ASP A 111 6.36 -8.01 -7.87
C ASP A 111 6.26 -9.10 -6.79
N LEU A 112 6.51 -8.76 -5.53
CA LEU A 112 6.40 -9.71 -4.42
C LEU A 112 4.97 -10.22 -4.23
N ILE A 113 3.97 -9.35 -4.33
CA ILE A 113 2.56 -9.78 -4.27
C ILE A 113 2.25 -10.75 -5.42
N ALA A 114 2.70 -10.43 -6.64
CA ALA A 114 2.52 -11.33 -7.78
C ALA A 114 3.25 -12.66 -7.62
N GLU A 115 4.39 -12.70 -6.94
CA GLU A 115 5.13 -13.93 -6.65
C GLU A 115 4.40 -14.81 -5.64
N HIS A 116 3.83 -14.23 -4.59
CA HIS A 116 3.28 -14.96 -3.44
C HIS A 116 1.74 -15.10 -3.43
N CYS A 117 1.00 -14.45 -4.34
CA CYS A 117 -0.47 -14.47 -4.31
C CYS A 117 -1.10 -15.85 -4.52
N SER A 118 -0.36 -16.88 -4.97
CA SER A 118 -0.87 -18.24 -5.04
C SER A 118 -1.08 -18.88 -3.67
N GLU A 119 -0.26 -18.53 -2.70
CA GLU A 119 -0.25 -19.06 -1.34
C GLU A 119 -1.05 -18.20 -0.34
N GLY A 120 -1.71 -17.14 -0.84
CA GLY A 120 -2.31 -16.13 0.03
C GLY A 120 -1.26 -15.15 0.58
N VAL A 121 -1.41 -13.86 0.25
CA VAL A 121 -0.51 -12.80 0.68
C VAL A 121 -1.26 -11.67 1.35
N VAL A 122 -0.77 -11.23 2.50
CA VAL A 122 -1.17 -9.97 3.14
C VAL A 122 -0.08 -8.95 2.92
N PHE A 123 -0.44 -7.73 2.54
CA PHE A 123 0.47 -6.58 2.58
C PHE A 123 -0.14 -5.48 3.43
N HIS A 124 0.68 -4.84 4.24
CA HIS A 124 0.22 -3.85 5.19
C HIS A 124 1.24 -2.74 5.45
N CYS A 125 0.75 -1.63 5.98
CA CYS A 125 1.58 -0.60 6.62
C CYS A 125 1.09 -0.40 8.07
N SER A 126 1.25 0.78 8.66
CA SER A 126 0.73 1.02 10.02
C SER A 126 -0.79 1.15 10.06
N ALA A 127 -1.37 1.89 9.11
CA ALA A 127 -2.82 2.13 9.05
C ALA A 127 -3.54 1.33 7.96
N GLY A 128 -2.81 0.60 7.11
CA GLY A 128 -3.41 -0.06 5.95
C GLY A 128 -3.99 0.91 4.90
N LYS A 129 -3.65 2.20 4.99
CA LYS A 129 -4.30 3.28 4.25
C LYS A 129 -3.42 3.82 3.12
N ASP A 130 -2.32 4.49 3.44
CA ASP A 130 -1.56 5.28 2.47
C ASP A 130 -0.68 4.40 1.56
N ARG A 131 0.40 3.84 2.06
CA ARG A 131 1.29 2.92 1.31
C ARG A 131 0.54 1.71 0.78
N THR A 132 -0.27 1.10 1.62
CA THR A 132 -1.13 -0.03 1.29
C THR A 132 -2.20 0.35 0.26
N GLY A 133 -2.81 1.53 0.39
CA GLY A 133 -3.83 2.03 -0.54
C GLY A 133 -3.28 2.28 -1.95
N VAL A 134 -2.10 2.90 -2.06
CA VAL A 134 -1.45 3.12 -3.37
C VAL A 134 -1.10 1.80 -4.05
N ILE A 135 -0.51 0.85 -3.32
CA ILE A 135 -0.20 -0.49 -3.87
C ILE A 135 -1.49 -1.23 -4.25
N GLY A 136 -2.53 -1.15 -3.42
CA GLY A 136 -3.85 -1.72 -3.73
C GLY A 136 -4.46 -1.14 -5.01
N ALA A 137 -4.39 0.18 -5.18
CA ALA A 137 -4.85 0.85 -6.39
C ALA A 137 -4.07 0.38 -7.64
N PHE A 138 -2.75 0.23 -7.54
CA PHE A 138 -1.92 -0.26 -8.64
C PHE A 138 -2.24 -1.71 -9.02
N LEU A 139 -2.46 -2.58 -8.04
CA LEU A 139 -2.88 -3.96 -8.30
C LEU A 139 -4.23 -4.01 -9.02
N LEU A 140 -5.20 -3.21 -8.58
CA LEU A 140 -6.53 -3.16 -9.20
C LEU A 140 -6.46 -2.63 -10.64
N ASP A 141 -5.65 -1.60 -10.90
CA ASP A 141 -5.42 -1.07 -12.25
C ASP A 141 -4.81 -2.12 -13.18
N LEU A 142 -3.73 -2.80 -12.75
CA LEU A 142 -3.09 -3.90 -13.51
C LEU A 142 -4.05 -5.06 -13.82
N LEU A 143 -5.04 -5.29 -12.94
CA LEU A 143 -6.09 -6.29 -13.14
C LEU A 143 -7.24 -5.75 -13.99
N GLY A 144 -7.22 -4.49 -14.33
CA GLY A 144 -8.19 -3.85 -15.21
C GLY A 144 -9.47 -3.41 -14.56
N VAL A 145 -9.47 -3.14 -13.28
CA VAL A 145 -10.57 -2.50 -12.57
C VAL A 145 -10.72 -1.06 -13.05
N GLY A 146 -11.95 -0.59 -13.14
CA GLY A 146 -12.24 0.78 -13.55
C GLY A 146 -11.76 1.81 -12.52
N ARG A 147 -11.33 2.99 -13.02
CA ARG A 147 -10.75 4.05 -12.18
C ARG A 147 -11.65 4.44 -11.00
N GLN A 148 -12.97 4.59 -11.22
CA GLN A 148 -13.88 4.97 -10.15
C GLN A 148 -13.95 3.90 -9.06
N GLU A 149 -13.99 2.62 -9.44
CA GLU A 149 -14.01 1.50 -8.49
C GLU A 149 -12.71 1.43 -7.67
N ILE A 150 -11.55 1.76 -8.27
CA ILE A 150 -10.27 1.86 -7.56
C ILE A 150 -10.33 2.96 -6.50
N ILE A 151 -10.87 4.13 -6.85
CA ILE A 151 -10.99 5.27 -5.95
C ILE A 151 -11.97 4.98 -4.81
N ASP A 152 -13.11 4.35 -5.12
CA ASP A 152 -14.11 3.96 -4.12
C ASP A 152 -13.54 2.93 -3.14
N GLU A 153 -12.75 1.95 -3.63
CA GLU A 153 -12.07 0.96 -2.79
C GLU A 153 -11.02 1.60 -1.88
N TYR A 154 -10.27 2.57 -2.37
CA TYR A 154 -9.36 3.35 -1.54
C TYR A 154 -10.12 4.12 -0.45
N ALA A 155 -11.18 4.84 -0.82
CA ALA A 155 -11.93 5.72 0.08
C ALA A 155 -12.63 4.96 1.22
N ILE A 156 -13.10 3.73 0.96
CA ILE A 156 -13.75 2.89 1.97
C ILE A 156 -12.83 2.58 3.15
N THR A 157 -11.52 2.69 2.98
CA THR A 157 -10.54 2.48 4.06
C THR A 157 -10.83 3.39 5.26
N SER A 158 -11.27 4.63 5.04
CA SER A 158 -11.61 5.57 6.11
C SER A 158 -12.72 5.05 7.03
N THR A 159 -13.62 4.22 6.53
CA THR A 159 -14.73 3.64 7.32
C THR A 159 -14.25 2.50 8.22
N HIS A 160 -13.15 1.86 7.88
CA HIS A 160 -12.55 0.77 8.65
C HIS A 160 -11.55 1.28 9.71
N LEU A 161 -11.02 2.50 9.53
CA LEU A 161 -10.13 3.15 10.47
C LEU A 161 -10.93 3.82 11.62
N SER A 162 -11.62 3.03 12.43
CA SER A 162 -12.47 3.51 13.52
C SER A 162 -12.13 2.84 14.85
N GLY A 163 -12.63 3.38 15.95
CA GLY A 163 -12.48 2.77 17.29
C GLY A 163 -11.06 2.75 17.81
N GLY A 164 -10.54 1.58 18.13
CA GLY A 164 -9.26 1.40 18.81
C GLY A 164 -8.04 1.95 18.06
N PHE A 165 -8.08 1.94 16.71
CA PHE A 165 -7.00 2.54 15.90
C PHE A 165 -6.96 4.07 16.07
N LEU A 166 -8.10 4.74 16.02
CA LEU A 166 -8.20 6.18 16.23
C LEU A 166 -7.75 6.57 17.64
N GLU A 167 -8.14 5.78 18.64
CA GLU A 167 -7.71 5.98 20.04
C GLU A 167 -6.19 5.81 20.19
N ALA A 168 -5.61 4.79 19.57
CA ALA A 168 -4.17 4.53 19.62
C ALA A 168 -3.38 5.65 18.93
N ILE A 169 -3.79 6.12 17.77
CA ILE A 169 -3.18 7.24 17.08
C ILE A 169 -3.31 8.53 17.91
N THR A 170 -4.49 8.84 18.44
CA THR A 170 -4.72 10.03 19.25
C THR A 170 -3.83 10.03 20.48
N ARG A 171 -3.68 8.88 21.13
CA ARG A 171 -2.79 8.72 22.29
C ARG A 171 -1.34 8.95 21.93
N ASN A 172 -0.86 8.34 20.86
CA ASN A 172 0.52 8.48 20.39
C ASN A 172 0.86 9.94 20.02
N PHE A 173 -0.08 10.67 19.40
CA PHE A 173 0.11 12.09 19.10
C PHE A 173 0.08 12.96 20.37
N SER A 174 -0.81 12.67 21.32
CA SER A 174 -0.85 13.36 22.61
C SER A 174 0.46 13.18 23.39
N ASP A 175 0.98 11.97 23.43
CA ASP A 175 2.24 11.62 24.10
C ASP A 175 3.45 12.30 23.44
N ALA A 176 3.36 12.52 22.12
CA ALA A 176 4.36 13.27 21.36
C ALA A 176 4.19 14.81 21.43
N GLY A 177 3.21 15.31 22.20
CA GLY A 177 2.94 16.75 22.33
C GLY A 177 2.37 17.39 21.07
N ILE A 178 1.84 16.60 20.15
CA ILE A 178 1.28 17.06 18.88
C ILE A 178 -0.22 17.32 19.09
N SER A 179 -0.60 18.59 19.19
CA SER A 179 -1.99 19.03 19.31
C SER A 179 -2.54 19.43 17.94
N GLY A 180 -3.79 19.09 17.65
CA GLY A 180 -4.50 19.48 16.43
C GLY A 180 -5.40 18.38 15.85
N ASN A 181 -6.02 18.65 14.71
CA ASN A 181 -6.91 17.71 14.03
C ASN A 181 -6.16 16.58 13.27
N LEU A 182 -4.97 16.21 13.78
CA LEU A 182 -4.11 15.20 13.15
C LEU A 182 -4.74 13.81 13.13
N ALA A 183 -5.56 13.50 14.14
CA ALA A 183 -6.29 12.22 14.15
C ALA A 183 -7.27 12.11 12.97
N ALA A 184 -7.99 13.19 12.64
CA ALA A 184 -8.86 13.21 11.47
C ALA A 184 -8.08 13.09 10.16
N THR A 185 -6.93 13.75 10.06
CA THR A 185 -6.03 13.63 8.90
C THR A 185 -5.45 12.21 8.78
N ALA A 186 -5.07 11.60 9.90
CA ALA A 186 -4.51 10.26 9.93
C ALA A 186 -5.51 9.17 9.50
N THR A 187 -6.80 9.39 9.72
CA THR A 187 -7.87 8.44 9.33
C THR A 187 -8.54 8.77 8.01
N ALA A 188 -8.40 10.01 7.50
CA ALA A 188 -8.99 10.40 6.24
C ALA A 188 -8.33 9.68 5.06
N ALA A 189 -9.16 9.13 4.18
CA ALA A 189 -8.76 8.62 2.86
C ALA A 189 -9.60 9.36 1.79
N PRO A 190 -9.33 10.66 1.57
CA PRO A 190 -10.13 11.45 0.64
C PRO A 190 -9.94 10.92 -0.78
N PRO A 191 -11.03 10.67 -1.53
CA PRO A 191 -10.99 10.17 -2.91
C PRO A 191 -10.07 11.00 -3.82
N ASP A 192 -10.05 12.31 -3.62
CA ASP A 192 -9.26 13.25 -4.42
C ASP A 192 -7.76 12.93 -4.39
N LEU A 193 -7.23 12.43 -3.27
CA LEU A 193 -5.81 12.03 -3.21
C LEU A 193 -5.47 10.91 -4.18
N MET A 194 -6.36 9.90 -4.31
CA MET A 194 -6.12 8.82 -5.24
C MET A 194 -6.34 9.28 -6.69
N HIS A 195 -7.29 10.20 -6.92
CA HIS A 195 -7.40 10.88 -8.20
C HIS A 195 -6.10 11.58 -8.59
N GLU A 196 -5.54 12.41 -7.70
CA GLU A 196 -4.27 13.13 -7.94
C GLU A 196 -3.12 12.19 -8.29
N VAL A 197 -2.99 11.06 -7.56
CA VAL A 197 -1.95 10.05 -7.82
C VAL A 197 -2.09 9.47 -9.23
N LEU A 198 -3.30 9.01 -9.58
CA LEU A 198 -3.53 8.38 -10.87
C LEU A 198 -3.42 9.39 -12.03
N ASP A 199 -3.94 10.62 -11.87
CA ASP A 199 -3.81 11.70 -12.85
C ASP A 199 -2.36 12.04 -13.14
N ARG A 200 -1.54 12.14 -12.10
CA ARG A 200 -0.13 12.44 -12.26
C ARG A 200 0.61 11.32 -12.97
N ILE A 201 0.37 10.07 -12.61
CA ILE A 201 0.97 8.91 -13.28
C ILE A 201 0.57 8.89 -14.76
N GLU A 202 -0.71 9.12 -15.07
CA GLU A 202 -1.18 9.18 -16.47
C GLU A 202 -0.59 10.35 -17.24
N ALA A 203 -0.41 11.50 -16.62
CA ALA A 203 0.22 12.67 -17.25
C ALA A 203 1.69 12.40 -17.61
N GLU A 204 2.42 11.65 -16.79
CA GLU A 204 3.85 11.36 -17.00
C GLU A 204 4.08 10.11 -17.87
N HIS A 205 3.21 9.11 -17.81
CA HIS A 205 3.38 7.79 -18.43
C HIS A 205 2.32 7.44 -19.49
N GLY A 206 1.41 8.36 -19.77
CA GLY A 206 0.32 8.17 -20.74
C GLY A 206 -0.86 7.38 -20.19
N THR A 207 -1.95 7.38 -20.96
CA THR A 207 -3.24 6.76 -20.59
C THR A 207 -3.48 5.42 -21.28
N ALA A 208 -2.58 4.96 -22.15
CA ALA A 208 -2.77 3.71 -22.88
C ALA A 208 -2.81 2.51 -21.91
N SER A 209 -3.80 1.65 -22.11
CA SER A 209 -3.88 0.38 -21.38
C SER A 209 -3.36 -0.74 -22.28
N ALA A 210 -2.62 -1.69 -21.73
CA ALA A 210 -2.18 -2.89 -22.43
C ALA A 210 -3.36 -3.72 -22.99
N LYS A 211 -4.58 -3.49 -22.54
CA LYS A 211 -5.81 -4.12 -23.05
C LYS A 211 -6.11 -3.80 -24.51
N ASP A 212 -5.65 -2.66 -25.00
CA ASP A 212 -5.91 -2.21 -26.37
C ASP A 212 -4.81 -2.64 -27.37
N GLY A 213 -3.90 -3.52 -26.95
CA GLY A 213 -2.78 -3.99 -27.79
C GLY A 213 -1.73 -2.93 -28.08
N GLY A 214 -1.75 -1.82 -27.34
CA GLY A 214 -0.79 -0.72 -27.39
C GLY A 214 0.40 -0.94 -26.46
N GLN A 215 1.30 0.07 -26.43
CA GLN A 215 2.35 0.13 -25.41
C GLN A 215 1.70 0.34 -24.03
N PRO A 216 2.29 -0.24 -22.95
CA PRO A 216 1.81 0.02 -21.60
C PRO A 216 1.77 1.53 -21.32
N GLY A 217 0.69 1.98 -20.66
CA GLY A 217 0.53 3.34 -20.19
C GLY A 217 0.08 3.36 -18.74
N GLY A 218 -0.11 4.55 -18.17
CA GLY A 218 -0.59 4.71 -16.81
C GLY A 218 0.26 3.97 -15.78
N VAL A 219 -0.41 3.26 -14.87
CA VAL A 219 0.24 2.56 -13.75
C VAL A 219 1.20 1.47 -14.22
N GLU A 220 0.86 0.71 -15.27
CA GLU A 220 1.73 -0.34 -15.78
C GLU A 220 3.05 0.24 -16.31
N ALA A 221 3.01 1.31 -17.12
CA ALA A 221 4.21 1.99 -17.62
C ALA A 221 5.03 2.61 -16.49
N TYR A 222 4.38 3.24 -15.51
CA TYR A 222 5.02 3.78 -14.32
C TYR A 222 5.80 2.70 -13.56
N LEU A 223 5.17 1.57 -13.25
CA LEU A 223 5.80 0.49 -12.50
C LEU A 223 6.96 -0.15 -13.28
N LEU A 224 6.80 -0.33 -14.60
CA LEU A 224 7.88 -0.83 -15.46
C LEU A 224 9.08 0.12 -15.48
N ALA A 225 8.84 1.42 -15.57
CA ALA A 225 9.89 2.45 -15.50
C ALA A 225 10.64 2.44 -14.15
N HIS A 226 9.97 1.96 -13.07
CA HIS A 226 10.53 1.84 -11.74
C HIS A 226 11.03 0.42 -11.39
N GLY A 227 11.17 -0.45 -12.39
CA GLY A 227 11.83 -1.74 -12.24
C GLY A 227 10.93 -2.95 -11.97
N MET A 228 9.60 -2.81 -12.11
CA MET A 228 8.71 -3.98 -12.07
C MET A 228 9.09 -4.96 -13.18
N ALA A 229 9.10 -6.24 -12.89
CA ALA A 229 9.37 -7.28 -13.87
C ALA A 229 8.30 -7.29 -14.97
N PRO A 230 8.68 -7.33 -16.27
CA PRO A 230 7.72 -7.28 -17.39
C PRO A 230 6.67 -8.40 -17.38
N ALA A 231 6.96 -9.52 -16.73
CA ALA A 231 6.04 -10.65 -16.63
C ALA A 231 5.00 -10.49 -15.49
N THR A 232 5.14 -9.50 -14.63
CA THR A 232 4.32 -9.35 -13.42
C THR A 232 2.85 -9.07 -13.71
N PRO A 233 2.46 -8.19 -14.64
CA PRO A 233 1.06 -7.94 -14.95
C PRO A 233 0.34 -9.20 -15.43
N GLU A 234 0.97 -9.95 -16.32
CA GLU A 234 0.39 -11.20 -16.84
C GLU A 234 0.29 -12.27 -15.74
N ARG A 235 1.30 -12.39 -14.88
CA ARG A 235 1.28 -13.30 -13.72
C ARG A 235 0.14 -12.98 -12.76
N LEU A 236 -0.11 -11.71 -12.46
CA LEU A 236 -1.24 -11.27 -11.64
C LEU A 236 -2.58 -11.65 -12.29
N ARG A 237 -2.76 -11.38 -13.58
CA ARG A 237 -3.99 -11.73 -14.31
C ARG A 237 -4.24 -13.24 -14.29
N GLN A 238 -3.25 -14.06 -14.57
CA GLN A 238 -3.38 -15.51 -14.57
C GLN A 238 -3.74 -16.08 -13.19
N ARG A 239 -3.18 -15.51 -12.12
CA ARG A 239 -3.38 -16.02 -10.77
C ARG A 239 -4.64 -15.49 -10.10
N LEU A 240 -5.03 -14.25 -10.41
CA LEU A 240 -6.10 -13.55 -9.70
C LEU A 240 -7.39 -13.39 -10.49
N LEU A 241 -7.36 -13.50 -11.83
CA LEU A 241 -8.58 -13.49 -12.64
C LEU A 241 -9.09 -14.91 -12.85
N GLU A 242 -10.41 -15.05 -12.87
CA GLU A 242 -11.05 -16.31 -13.27
C GLU A 242 -10.96 -16.45 -14.79
N SER A 243 -10.59 -17.64 -15.27
CA SER A 243 -10.66 -17.92 -16.70
C SER A 243 -12.11 -17.85 -17.17
N GLU A 244 -12.37 -17.26 -18.33
CA GLU A 244 -13.74 -17.11 -18.89
C GLU A 244 -14.46 -18.45 -19.07
N SER A 245 -13.71 -19.58 -19.13
CA SER A 245 -14.25 -20.92 -19.26
C SER A 245 -15.13 -21.38 -18.08
N ASN A 246 -15.03 -20.75 -16.91
CA ASN A 246 -15.78 -21.16 -15.71
C ASN A 246 -17.08 -20.37 -15.48
N ARG A 247 -17.38 -19.35 -16.29
CA ARG A 247 -18.63 -18.55 -16.19
C ARG A 247 -19.83 -19.20 -16.87
N GLY A 248 -19.63 -20.29 -17.56
CA GLY A 248 -20.67 -20.96 -18.38
C GLY A 248 -21.44 -22.09 -17.69
N SER A 249 -21.01 -22.57 -16.51
CA SER A 249 -21.60 -23.76 -15.89
C SER A 249 -22.63 -23.52 -14.78
N ASP A 250 -22.88 -22.26 -14.42
CA ASP A 250 -23.82 -21.94 -13.31
C ASP A 250 -25.16 -21.34 -13.77
N ARG A 251 -25.53 -21.61 -15.02
CA ARG A 251 -26.87 -21.32 -15.58
C ARG A 251 -27.45 -22.61 -16.19
N GLY A 252 -27.79 -23.53 -15.33
CA GLY A 252 -28.53 -24.72 -15.62
C GLY A 252 -29.57 -24.98 -14.54
#